data_cb8759ef7528a018199d58e696c307f3
#
_entry.id   cb8759ef7528a018199d58e696c307f3
#
_cell.length_a   1.000
_cell.length_b   1.000
_cell.length_c   1.000
_cell.angle_alpha   90.00
_cell.angle_beta   90.00
_cell.angle_gamma   90.00
#
_symmetry.space_group_name_H-M   'P 1'
#
loop_
_entity.id
_entity.type
_entity.pdbx_description
1 polymer ?
#
loop_
_entity_poly.entity_id
_entity_poly.type
_entity_poly.pdbx_seq_one_letter_code
_entity_poly.pdbx_strand_id
1 'polypeptide(L)'
;MRVTRLTTNKFKNNEIAVFLEVPLRRETITKNAILPAVLKRGSANYTSQLEIGKVLENMYGASFNAGVEKTGESLILKFYIESLCDEYIKEKANLAEESIKLLFDIIFNPYVQNNSFSEEYVSQEKKNLADIINSRSDDKRVYAVNRCIEEMFKGEPYGLYKYGYAEDLKDITAKSLYEYYLKMLKECKMYVIINGKEAENITIPQTHYDIEELKTIVDTSKKENQNQKKIEQTNHNQSEEKTVTEELDVTQGKLMIGLDVDSDNKFAASMYNVVLGGSANSKLFQNVREKASLAYSASSSYIRRKNAIIIKTGIELKNYEKTLSIIKAQLQDMKDGKITDDEVKSAKQLATSSLKMIPESQDETITFSLDQDMYGENLTVEEYIKKVEAVTKEQIIDVANKVKINTIYYLKDKEKNK
;
A
#
# COMPACT_ATOMS: atom_id res chain seq x y z
N MET A 1 -0.16 -18.63 -10.65
CA MET A 1 -0.70 -17.30 -11.00
C MET A 1 -2.20 -17.32 -10.73
N ARG A 2 -2.70 -16.32 -10.02
CA ARG A 2 -4.15 -16.15 -9.75
C ARG A 2 -4.70 -15.04 -10.64
N VAL A 3 -5.82 -15.29 -11.32
CA VAL A 3 -6.48 -14.32 -12.20
C VAL A 3 -7.84 -13.99 -11.63
N THR A 4 -8.11 -12.71 -11.39
CA THR A 4 -9.40 -12.21 -10.89
C THR A 4 -10.00 -11.25 -11.90
N ARG A 5 -11.24 -11.52 -12.33
CA ARG A 5 -11.96 -10.73 -13.32
C ARG A 5 -13.11 -9.99 -12.65
N LEU A 6 -13.10 -8.67 -12.75
CA LEU A 6 -14.04 -7.74 -12.13
C LEU A 6 -14.83 -7.02 -13.23
N THR A 7 -15.91 -7.64 -13.70
CA THR A 7 -16.72 -7.09 -14.79
C THR A 7 -17.60 -5.96 -14.28
N THR A 8 -17.51 -4.81 -14.93
CA THR A 8 -18.32 -3.62 -14.61
C THR A 8 -18.55 -2.76 -15.85
N ASN A 9 -19.74 -2.14 -15.93
CA ASN A 9 -20.10 -1.19 -16.99
C ASN A 9 -19.94 0.29 -16.56
N LYS A 10 -19.37 0.52 -15.38
CA LYS A 10 -19.25 1.89 -14.82
C LYS A 10 -18.20 2.75 -15.54
N PHE A 11 -17.18 2.11 -16.11
CA PHE A 11 -16.02 2.81 -16.67
C PHE A 11 -15.96 2.68 -18.19
N LYS A 12 -15.38 3.67 -18.84
CA LYS A 12 -15.09 3.65 -20.26
C LYS A 12 -13.77 2.94 -20.60
N ASN A 13 -12.99 2.62 -19.57
CA ASN A 13 -11.68 2.00 -19.67
C ASN A 13 -11.71 0.59 -19.09
N ASN A 14 -10.84 -0.27 -19.61
CA ASN A 14 -10.41 -1.48 -18.91
C ASN A 14 -9.09 -1.19 -18.22
N GLU A 15 -8.94 -1.61 -16.97
CA GLU A 15 -7.70 -1.56 -16.22
C GLU A 15 -7.22 -2.97 -15.91
N ILE A 16 -5.99 -3.28 -16.28
CA ILE A 16 -5.34 -4.57 -16.08
C ILE A 16 -4.13 -4.37 -15.19
N ALA A 17 -4.09 -5.07 -14.07
CA ALA A 17 -3.01 -5.01 -13.12
C ALA A 17 -2.35 -6.38 -12.95
N VAL A 18 -1.02 -6.40 -12.93
CA VAL A 18 -0.21 -7.56 -12.56
C VAL A 18 0.60 -7.24 -11.32
N PHE A 19 0.50 -8.11 -10.33
CA PHE A 19 1.21 -7.97 -9.06
C PHE A 19 2.09 -9.18 -8.83
N LEU A 20 3.36 -8.91 -8.52
CA LEU A 20 4.32 -9.93 -8.12
C LEU A 20 4.60 -9.75 -6.63
N GLU A 21 4.09 -10.67 -5.81
CA GLU A 21 4.29 -10.69 -4.37
C GLU A 21 5.58 -11.41 -4.01
N VAL A 22 6.50 -10.71 -3.35
CA VAL A 22 7.77 -11.26 -2.85
C VAL A 22 7.92 -10.98 -1.35
N PRO A 23 8.59 -11.84 -0.58
CA PRO A 23 8.85 -11.57 0.83
C PRO A 23 9.71 -10.31 1.00
N LEU A 24 9.42 -9.52 2.03
CA LEU A 24 10.29 -8.43 2.47
C LEU A 24 11.58 -9.03 3.07
N ARG A 25 12.72 -8.79 2.43
CA ARG A 25 14.03 -9.24 2.91
C ARG A 25 15.07 -8.16 2.67
N ARG A 26 15.96 -7.93 3.66
CA ARG A 26 17.01 -6.90 3.57
C ARG A 26 17.92 -7.10 2.36
N GLU A 27 18.22 -8.35 2.00
CA GLU A 27 19.14 -8.72 0.93
C GLU A 27 18.57 -8.48 -0.46
N THR A 28 17.25 -8.40 -0.60
CA THR A 28 16.58 -8.33 -1.91
C THR A 28 15.74 -7.08 -2.12
N ILE A 29 15.47 -6.30 -1.05
CA ILE A 29 14.56 -5.16 -1.10
C ILE A 29 14.97 -4.14 -2.17
N THR A 30 16.26 -3.79 -2.27
CA THR A 30 16.76 -2.82 -3.24
C THR A 30 16.70 -3.35 -4.67
N LYS A 31 16.96 -4.67 -4.88
CA LYS A 31 16.79 -5.31 -6.19
C LYS A 31 15.32 -5.32 -6.62
N ASN A 32 14.41 -5.61 -5.70
CA ASN A 32 12.98 -5.57 -5.98
C ASN A 32 12.48 -4.15 -6.28
N ALA A 33 13.03 -3.15 -5.59
CA ALA A 33 12.65 -1.76 -5.80
C ALA A 33 13.02 -1.22 -7.19
N ILE A 34 14.17 -1.64 -7.74
CA ILE A 34 14.64 -1.18 -9.04
C ILE A 34 14.00 -1.94 -10.22
N LEU A 35 13.60 -3.21 -10.02
CA LEU A 35 13.12 -4.07 -11.09
C LEU A 35 11.96 -3.48 -11.92
N PRO A 36 10.87 -2.95 -11.35
CA PRO A 36 9.78 -2.41 -12.15
C PRO A 36 10.22 -1.26 -13.07
N ALA A 37 11.16 -0.43 -12.63
CA ALA A 37 11.69 0.66 -13.42
C ALA A 37 12.57 0.15 -14.58
N VAL A 38 13.39 -0.85 -14.35
CA VAL A 38 14.22 -1.48 -15.40
C VAL A 38 13.35 -2.19 -16.42
N LEU A 39 12.34 -2.97 -15.99
CA LEU A 39 11.41 -3.67 -16.88
C LEU A 39 10.62 -2.69 -17.77
N LYS A 40 10.24 -1.55 -17.22
CA LYS A 40 9.54 -0.48 -17.96
C LYS A 40 10.37 0.13 -19.09
N ARG A 41 11.69 -0.07 -19.13
CA ARG A 41 12.58 0.48 -20.15
C ARG A 41 12.45 -0.18 -21.51
N GLY A 42 12.06 -1.44 -21.56
CA GLY A 42 11.89 -2.16 -22.83
C GLY A 42 11.60 -3.63 -22.64
N SER A 43 11.03 -4.22 -23.68
CA SER A 43 10.81 -5.65 -23.82
C SER A 43 11.59 -6.18 -25.04
N ALA A 44 11.55 -7.48 -25.28
CA ALA A 44 12.17 -8.06 -26.46
C ALA A 44 11.51 -7.57 -27.76
N ASN A 45 10.22 -7.26 -27.74
CA ASN A 45 9.48 -6.74 -28.90
C ASN A 45 9.57 -5.21 -29.04
N TYR A 46 9.78 -4.50 -27.93
CA TYR A 46 9.88 -3.04 -27.87
C TYR A 46 11.12 -2.66 -27.05
N THR A 47 12.23 -2.48 -27.72
CA THR A 47 13.56 -2.41 -27.09
C THR A 47 13.83 -1.13 -26.30
N SER A 48 12.93 -0.14 -26.40
CA SER A 48 13.06 1.14 -25.72
C SER A 48 11.74 1.67 -25.18
N GLN A 49 11.83 2.54 -24.18
CA GLN A 49 10.68 3.25 -23.62
C GLN A 49 9.95 4.11 -24.67
N LEU A 50 10.68 4.62 -25.67
CA LEU A 50 10.09 5.36 -26.79
C LEU A 50 9.19 4.45 -27.65
N GLU A 51 9.62 3.22 -27.93
CA GLU A 51 8.81 2.27 -28.69
C GLU A 51 7.55 1.85 -27.90
N ILE A 52 7.69 1.56 -26.60
CA ILE A 52 6.53 1.31 -25.73
C ILE A 52 5.57 2.52 -25.74
N GLY A 53 6.11 3.75 -25.65
CA GLY A 53 5.31 4.98 -25.70
C GLY A 53 4.52 5.10 -27.00
N LYS A 54 5.13 4.80 -28.16
CA LYS A 54 4.43 4.80 -29.46
C LYS A 54 3.31 3.76 -29.52
N VAL A 55 3.52 2.57 -28.94
CA VAL A 55 2.46 1.54 -28.85
C VAL A 55 1.30 2.06 -28.02
N LEU A 56 1.56 2.64 -26.85
CA LEU A 56 0.52 3.21 -25.99
C LEU A 56 -0.24 4.37 -26.68
N GLU A 57 0.45 5.22 -27.43
CA GLU A 57 -0.18 6.26 -28.25
C GLU A 57 -1.10 5.67 -29.33
N ASN A 58 -0.63 4.62 -30.04
CA ASN A 58 -1.45 3.91 -31.04
C ASN A 58 -2.61 3.17 -30.42
N MET A 59 -2.56 2.85 -29.12
CA MET A 59 -3.66 2.32 -28.32
C MET A 59 -4.58 3.42 -27.78
N TYR A 60 -4.74 4.51 -28.53
CA TYR A 60 -5.59 5.65 -28.18
C TYR A 60 -5.17 6.35 -26.87
N GLY A 61 -3.89 6.37 -26.57
CA GLY A 61 -3.35 7.00 -25.37
C GLY A 61 -3.49 6.13 -24.12
N ALA A 62 -3.40 4.82 -24.28
CA ALA A 62 -3.35 3.90 -23.13
C ALA A 62 -2.22 4.31 -22.17
N SER A 63 -2.47 4.15 -20.87
CA SER A 63 -1.49 4.48 -19.86
C SER A 63 -0.84 3.22 -19.28
N PHE A 64 0.48 3.28 -19.01
CA PHE A 64 1.22 2.20 -18.35
C PHE A 64 2.02 2.73 -17.19
N ASN A 65 1.92 2.08 -16.04
CA ASN A 65 2.67 2.44 -14.84
C ASN A 65 3.22 1.21 -14.13
N ALA A 66 4.34 1.38 -13.41
CA ALA A 66 4.97 0.33 -12.63
C ALA A 66 5.63 0.92 -11.37
N GLY A 67 5.67 0.13 -10.29
CA GLY A 67 6.25 0.56 -9.03
C GLY A 67 6.24 -0.54 -7.97
N VAL A 68 6.52 -0.14 -6.72
CA VAL A 68 6.53 -1.06 -5.58
C VAL A 68 5.67 -0.55 -4.42
N GLU A 69 5.03 -1.49 -3.73
CA GLU A 69 4.26 -1.22 -2.51
C GLU A 69 4.57 -2.26 -1.44
N LYS A 70 4.49 -1.85 -0.17
CA LYS A 70 4.74 -2.70 0.98
C LYS A 70 3.43 -3.02 1.69
N THR A 71 3.12 -4.30 1.86
CA THR A 71 1.93 -4.75 2.59
C THR A 71 2.24 -5.97 3.44
N GLY A 72 1.96 -5.88 4.76
CA GLY A 72 2.33 -6.95 5.69
C GLY A 72 3.81 -7.32 5.58
N GLU A 73 4.12 -8.60 5.45
CA GLU A 73 5.48 -9.13 5.32
C GLU A 73 5.94 -9.23 3.86
N SER A 74 5.22 -8.59 2.92
CA SER A 74 5.47 -8.68 1.49
C SER A 74 5.77 -7.32 0.85
N LEU A 75 6.62 -7.34 -0.17
CA LEU A 75 6.75 -6.28 -1.16
C LEU A 75 6.02 -6.71 -2.43
N ILE A 76 5.24 -5.81 -2.99
CA ILE A 76 4.47 -6.03 -4.21
C ILE A 76 5.09 -5.21 -5.33
N LEU A 77 5.57 -5.87 -6.38
CA LEU A 77 5.91 -5.21 -7.62
C LEU A 77 4.61 -5.08 -8.42
N LYS A 78 4.25 -3.86 -8.79
CA LYS A 78 2.96 -3.49 -9.40
C LYS A 78 3.17 -3.04 -10.82
N PHE A 79 2.33 -3.52 -11.73
CA PHE A 79 2.31 -3.12 -13.13
C PHE A 79 0.85 -2.93 -13.55
N TYR A 80 0.53 -1.76 -14.11
CA TYR A 80 -0.83 -1.40 -14.52
C TYR A 80 -0.84 -0.92 -15.95
N ILE A 81 -1.86 -1.31 -16.68
CA ILE A 81 -2.19 -0.74 -17.98
C ILE A 81 -3.67 -0.41 -18.02
N GLU A 82 -3.99 0.79 -18.48
CA GLU A 82 -5.36 1.26 -18.67
C GLU A 82 -5.57 1.63 -20.13
N SER A 83 -6.63 1.13 -20.73
CA SER A 83 -7.00 1.39 -22.12
C SER A 83 -8.50 1.60 -22.27
N LEU A 84 -8.93 2.33 -23.30
CA LEU A 84 -10.34 2.50 -23.63
C LEU A 84 -11.00 1.15 -23.94
N CYS A 85 -12.30 1.01 -23.62
CA CYS A 85 -13.10 -0.10 -24.13
C CYS A 85 -13.35 0.08 -25.64
N ASP A 86 -13.32 -1.03 -26.38
CA ASP A 86 -13.46 -1.05 -27.85
C ASP A 86 -14.76 -0.39 -28.36
N GLU A 87 -15.83 -0.37 -27.57
CA GLU A 87 -17.08 0.27 -27.96
C GLU A 87 -16.99 1.80 -28.14
N TYR A 88 -15.95 2.44 -27.58
CA TYR A 88 -15.74 3.89 -27.68
C TYR A 88 -14.83 4.29 -28.83
N ILE A 89 -14.34 3.33 -29.61
CA ILE A 89 -13.48 3.56 -30.76
C ILE A 89 -14.19 3.12 -32.05
N LYS A 90 -13.84 3.77 -33.18
CA LYS A 90 -14.50 3.49 -34.45
C LYS A 90 -14.09 2.17 -35.08
N GLU A 91 -12.86 1.76 -34.86
CA GLU A 91 -12.26 0.54 -35.39
C GLU A 91 -12.09 -0.48 -34.26
N LYS A 92 -12.45 -1.73 -34.50
CA LYS A 92 -12.19 -2.80 -33.52
C LYS A 92 -10.69 -3.02 -33.41
N ALA A 93 -10.10 -2.54 -32.33
CA ALA A 93 -8.67 -2.63 -32.08
C ALA A 93 -8.27 -3.68 -31.03
N ASN A 94 -9.27 -4.32 -30.37
CA ASN A 94 -9.05 -5.28 -29.28
C ASN A 94 -8.07 -4.71 -28.20
N LEU A 95 -8.28 -3.45 -27.79
CA LEU A 95 -7.35 -2.73 -26.94
C LEU A 95 -7.05 -3.44 -25.63
N ALA A 96 -8.04 -4.08 -25.04
CA ALA A 96 -7.86 -4.85 -23.81
C ALA A 96 -6.95 -6.07 -24.00
N GLU A 97 -7.08 -6.77 -25.13
CA GLU A 97 -6.17 -7.88 -25.50
C GLU A 97 -4.75 -7.38 -25.79
N GLU A 98 -4.60 -6.28 -26.50
CA GLU A 98 -3.28 -5.67 -26.78
C GLU A 98 -2.63 -5.15 -25.47
N SER A 99 -3.44 -4.62 -24.55
CA SER A 99 -2.98 -4.16 -23.23
C SER A 99 -2.37 -5.29 -22.42
N ILE A 100 -3.06 -6.43 -22.30
CA ILE A 100 -2.53 -7.55 -21.52
C ILE A 100 -1.30 -8.18 -22.20
N LYS A 101 -1.26 -8.25 -23.53
CA LYS A 101 -0.10 -8.73 -24.27
C LYS A 101 1.12 -7.86 -24.03
N LEU A 102 0.96 -6.53 -24.14
CA LEU A 102 2.05 -5.58 -23.86
C LEU A 102 2.53 -5.69 -22.42
N LEU A 103 1.60 -5.77 -21.46
CA LEU A 103 1.94 -5.90 -20.05
C LEU A 103 2.73 -7.18 -19.76
N PHE A 104 2.30 -8.31 -20.34
CA PHE A 104 2.99 -9.59 -20.20
C PHE A 104 4.35 -9.59 -20.90
N ASP A 105 4.46 -8.96 -22.09
CA ASP A 105 5.72 -8.82 -22.80
C ASP A 105 6.76 -8.04 -21.98
N ILE A 106 6.35 -6.92 -21.39
CA ILE A 106 7.21 -6.10 -20.50
C ILE A 106 7.66 -6.90 -19.26
N ILE A 107 6.74 -7.65 -18.65
CA ILE A 107 7.02 -8.35 -17.37
C ILE A 107 7.81 -9.64 -17.59
N PHE A 108 7.47 -10.45 -18.62
CA PHE A 108 7.99 -11.80 -18.81
C PHE A 108 9.00 -11.96 -19.95
N ASN A 109 9.07 -10.97 -20.83
CA ASN A 109 9.96 -10.96 -21.98
C ASN A 109 10.75 -9.64 -22.07
N PRO A 110 11.49 -9.29 -21.00
CA PRO A 110 12.19 -8.00 -20.93
C PRO A 110 13.30 -7.90 -21.97
N TYR A 111 13.72 -6.67 -22.27
CA TYR A 111 14.87 -6.43 -23.14
C TYR A 111 16.16 -6.91 -22.48
N VAL A 112 16.77 -7.94 -23.09
CA VAL A 112 17.94 -8.66 -22.58
C VAL A 112 19.03 -8.72 -23.65
N GLN A 113 20.28 -8.48 -23.25
CA GLN A 113 21.47 -8.61 -24.10
C GLN A 113 22.48 -9.53 -23.42
N ASN A 114 22.95 -10.54 -24.11
CA ASN A 114 23.98 -11.48 -23.60
C ASN A 114 23.65 -12.08 -22.22
N ASN A 115 22.41 -12.52 -22.00
CA ASN A 115 21.90 -13.01 -20.72
C ASN A 115 22.04 -12.01 -19.57
N SER A 116 21.83 -10.73 -19.85
CA SER A 116 21.88 -9.63 -18.90
C SER A 116 20.86 -8.58 -19.30
N PHE A 117 20.34 -7.80 -18.34
CA PHE A 117 19.66 -6.55 -18.66
C PHE A 117 20.62 -5.58 -19.38
N SER A 118 20.09 -4.54 -20.01
CA SER A 118 20.91 -3.46 -20.57
C SER A 118 21.68 -2.75 -19.45
N GLU A 119 23.01 -2.68 -19.57
CA GLU A 119 23.88 -1.95 -18.64
C GLU A 119 23.48 -0.48 -18.54
N GLU A 120 23.12 0.13 -19.67
CA GLU A 120 22.65 1.52 -19.72
C GLU A 120 21.38 1.71 -18.89
N TYR A 121 20.37 0.84 -19.10
CA TYR A 121 19.09 0.97 -18.39
C TYR A 121 19.24 0.76 -16.90
N VAL A 122 19.99 -0.27 -16.50
CA VAL A 122 20.25 -0.53 -15.09
C VAL A 122 21.03 0.63 -14.45
N SER A 123 22.03 1.18 -15.14
CA SER A 123 22.81 2.32 -14.64
C SER A 123 21.93 3.56 -14.43
N GLN A 124 21.05 3.86 -15.38
CA GLN A 124 20.12 4.98 -15.27
C GLN A 124 19.14 4.79 -14.11
N GLU A 125 18.55 3.59 -13.99
CA GLU A 125 17.56 3.32 -12.91
C GLU A 125 18.22 3.24 -11.54
N LYS A 126 19.48 2.81 -11.43
CA LYS A 126 20.25 2.92 -10.18
C LYS A 126 20.39 4.37 -9.73
N LYS A 127 20.68 5.28 -10.65
CA LYS A 127 20.77 6.71 -10.37
C LYS A 127 19.41 7.26 -9.93
N ASN A 128 18.34 6.96 -10.66
CA ASN A 128 16.99 7.39 -10.33
C ASN A 128 16.56 6.87 -8.94
N LEU A 129 16.84 5.61 -8.63
CA LEU A 129 16.51 5.03 -7.32
C LEU A 129 17.35 5.64 -6.20
N ALA A 130 18.65 5.92 -6.45
CA ALA A 130 19.49 6.64 -5.49
C ALA A 130 18.91 8.03 -5.18
N ASP A 131 18.45 8.77 -6.19
CA ASP A 131 17.83 10.07 -6.01
C ASP A 131 16.53 9.97 -5.18
N ILE A 132 15.68 8.98 -5.45
CA ILE A 132 14.48 8.71 -4.64
C ILE A 132 14.84 8.40 -3.18
N ILE A 133 15.84 7.56 -2.93
CA ILE A 133 16.27 7.20 -1.59
C ILE A 133 16.86 8.41 -0.86
N ASN A 134 17.69 9.21 -1.53
CA ASN A 134 18.35 10.37 -0.94
C ASN A 134 17.39 11.53 -0.67
N SER A 135 16.38 11.72 -1.53
CA SER A 135 15.34 12.75 -1.37
C SER A 135 14.23 12.35 -0.38
N ARG A 136 14.30 11.17 0.25
CA ARG A 136 13.24 10.70 1.18
C ARG A 136 12.94 11.66 2.33
N SER A 137 13.91 12.49 2.72
CA SER A 137 13.75 13.48 3.78
C SER A 137 13.18 14.83 3.32
N ASP A 138 12.90 15.04 2.03
CA ASP A 138 12.39 16.31 1.51
C ASP A 138 10.95 16.54 1.99
N ASP A 139 10.09 15.53 1.94
CA ASP A 139 8.82 15.55 2.64
C ASP A 139 9.00 15.09 4.09
N LYS A 140 9.16 16.05 5.00
CA LYS A 140 9.38 15.81 6.42
C LYS A 140 8.26 15.03 7.11
N ARG A 141 7.02 15.13 6.61
CA ARG A 141 5.86 14.41 7.17
C ARG A 141 5.92 12.94 6.77
N VAL A 142 6.09 12.66 5.49
CA VAL A 142 6.23 11.28 4.99
C VAL A 142 7.46 10.62 5.59
N TYR A 143 8.57 11.35 5.65
CA TYR A 143 9.81 10.89 6.29
C TYR A 143 9.56 10.45 7.74
N ALA A 144 8.97 11.33 8.57
CA ALA A 144 8.73 11.02 9.98
C ALA A 144 7.81 9.80 10.17
N VAL A 145 6.79 9.62 9.33
CA VAL A 145 5.93 8.43 9.34
C VAL A 145 6.74 7.17 9.03
N ASN A 146 7.55 7.19 7.96
CA ASN A 146 8.37 6.05 7.57
C ASN A 146 9.40 5.71 8.67
N ARG A 147 10.06 6.73 9.25
CA ARG A 147 11.01 6.53 10.34
C ARG A 147 10.35 5.96 11.60
N CYS A 148 9.16 6.42 11.95
CA CYS A 148 8.39 5.85 13.05
C CYS A 148 8.07 4.35 12.79
N ILE A 149 7.68 3.99 11.57
CA ILE A 149 7.44 2.60 11.17
C ILE A 149 8.73 1.78 11.22
N GLU A 150 9.85 2.30 10.68
CA GLU A 150 11.15 1.64 10.71
C GLU A 150 11.63 1.37 12.14
N GLU A 151 11.45 2.34 13.03
CA GLU A 151 11.80 2.17 14.44
C GLU A 151 10.81 1.22 15.16
N MET A 152 9.51 1.34 14.91
CA MET A 152 8.50 0.48 15.52
C MET A 152 8.74 -0.99 15.19
N PHE A 153 9.04 -1.29 13.93
CA PHE A 153 9.26 -2.65 13.41
C PHE A 153 10.75 -2.97 13.22
N LYS A 154 11.63 -2.36 14.02
CA LYS A 154 13.07 -2.60 13.93
C LYS A 154 13.40 -4.07 14.15
N GLY A 155 14.11 -4.66 13.20
CA GLY A 155 14.43 -6.10 13.20
C GLY A 155 13.37 -6.99 12.56
N GLU A 156 12.22 -6.45 12.19
CA GLU A 156 11.18 -7.15 11.43
C GLU A 156 11.21 -6.76 9.93
N PRO A 157 10.71 -7.63 9.04
CA PRO A 157 10.64 -7.31 7.61
C PRO A 157 9.89 -6.02 7.31
N TYR A 158 8.80 -5.74 8.01
CA TYR A 158 8.00 -4.54 7.81
C TYR A 158 8.74 -3.24 8.17
N GLY A 159 9.79 -3.29 8.97
CA GLY A 159 10.67 -2.15 9.27
C GLY A 159 11.56 -1.73 8.09
N LEU A 160 11.67 -2.52 7.03
CA LEU A 160 12.48 -2.18 5.87
C LEU A 160 11.84 -1.05 5.05
N TYR A 161 12.66 -0.15 4.52
CA TYR A 161 12.21 0.89 3.60
C TYR A 161 11.91 0.29 2.22
N LYS A 162 10.74 0.55 1.66
CA LYS A 162 10.27 -0.11 0.43
C LYS A 162 11.15 0.09 -0.81
N TYR A 163 11.90 1.18 -0.85
CA TYR A 163 12.84 1.47 -1.94
C TYR A 163 14.26 0.94 -1.68
N GLY A 164 14.47 0.26 -0.55
CA GLY A 164 15.79 -0.27 -0.20
C GLY A 164 16.78 0.81 0.24
N TYR A 165 18.04 0.59 -0.04
CA TYR A 165 19.13 1.39 0.52
C TYR A 165 20.16 1.73 -0.55
N ALA A 166 20.67 2.96 -0.50
CA ALA A 166 21.62 3.47 -1.51
C ALA A 166 22.94 2.70 -1.55
N GLU A 167 23.41 2.22 -0.39
CA GLU A 167 24.61 1.41 -0.29
C GLU A 167 24.56 0.09 -1.07
N ASP A 168 23.36 -0.49 -1.27
CA ASP A 168 23.19 -1.74 -2.00
C ASP A 168 23.37 -1.55 -3.51
N LEU A 169 23.12 -0.33 -4.01
CA LEU A 169 23.15 -0.06 -5.45
C LEU A 169 24.52 -0.31 -6.09
N LYS A 170 25.60 -0.14 -5.34
CA LYS A 170 26.97 -0.38 -5.86
C LYS A 170 27.17 -1.85 -6.31
N ASP A 171 26.54 -2.79 -5.60
CA ASP A 171 26.70 -4.23 -5.82
C ASP A 171 25.70 -4.81 -6.85
N ILE A 172 24.73 -3.99 -7.30
CA ILE A 172 23.78 -4.37 -8.33
C ILE A 172 24.37 -4.11 -9.71
N THR A 173 24.63 -5.19 -10.45
CA THR A 173 25.01 -5.15 -11.89
C THR A 173 23.83 -5.59 -12.76
N ALA A 174 23.86 -5.27 -14.04
CA ALA A 174 22.82 -5.69 -14.98
C ALA A 174 22.68 -7.22 -15.02
N LYS A 175 23.79 -7.95 -14.98
CA LYS A 175 23.81 -9.41 -14.94
C LYS A 175 23.23 -9.94 -13.63
N SER A 176 23.71 -9.46 -12.48
CA SER A 176 23.22 -9.93 -11.16
C SER A 176 21.75 -9.62 -10.94
N LEU A 177 21.25 -8.51 -11.50
CA LEU A 177 19.83 -8.14 -11.42
C LEU A 177 18.99 -9.07 -12.31
N TYR A 178 19.46 -9.42 -13.51
CA TYR A 178 18.77 -10.35 -14.41
C TYR A 178 18.71 -11.77 -13.82
N GLU A 179 19.81 -12.27 -13.27
CA GLU A 179 19.84 -13.56 -12.58
C GLU A 179 18.87 -13.59 -11.39
N TYR A 180 18.82 -12.50 -10.63
CA TYR A 180 17.85 -12.33 -9.53
C TYR A 180 16.41 -12.31 -10.04
N TYR A 181 16.13 -11.56 -11.10
CA TYR A 181 14.81 -11.49 -11.73
C TYR A 181 14.30 -12.89 -12.14
N LEU A 182 15.12 -13.71 -12.79
CA LEU A 182 14.75 -15.07 -13.18
C LEU A 182 14.44 -15.97 -11.96
N LYS A 183 15.18 -15.79 -10.87
CA LYS A 183 14.92 -16.49 -9.61
C LYS A 183 13.62 -16.00 -8.97
N MET A 184 13.45 -14.72 -8.87
CA MET A 184 12.28 -14.06 -8.27
C MET A 184 10.99 -14.50 -8.95
N LEU A 185 10.95 -14.55 -10.29
CA LEU A 185 9.78 -14.99 -11.05
C LEU A 185 9.37 -16.44 -10.72
N LYS A 186 10.31 -17.33 -10.38
CA LYS A 186 10.00 -18.72 -9.99
C LYS A 186 9.42 -18.83 -8.58
N GLU A 187 9.71 -17.87 -7.72
CA GLU A 187 9.38 -17.91 -6.29
C GLU A 187 8.22 -16.98 -5.91
N CYS A 188 7.91 -15.97 -6.74
CA CYS A 188 6.88 -15.00 -6.44
C CYS A 188 5.47 -15.59 -6.57
N LYS A 189 4.53 -15.08 -5.76
CA LYS A 189 3.12 -15.26 -6.05
C LYS A 189 2.67 -14.17 -7.01
N MET A 190 1.83 -14.55 -7.96
CA MET A 190 1.40 -13.66 -9.02
C MET A 190 -0.12 -13.53 -9.03
N TYR A 191 -0.57 -12.27 -9.10
CA TYR A 191 -1.98 -11.93 -9.22
C TYR A 191 -2.16 -11.09 -10.48
N VAL A 192 -3.17 -11.44 -11.28
CA VAL A 192 -3.62 -10.65 -12.42
C VAL A 192 -5.05 -10.25 -12.13
N ILE A 193 -5.31 -8.96 -12.05
CA ILE A 193 -6.66 -8.43 -11.81
C ILE A 193 -7.06 -7.59 -13.01
N ILE A 194 -8.20 -7.91 -13.56
CA ILE A 194 -8.76 -7.24 -14.74
C ILE A 194 -10.08 -6.60 -14.33
N ASN A 195 -10.18 -5.29 -14.44
CA ASN A 195 -11.36 -4.54 -14.09
C ASN A 195 -11.86 -3.75 -15.31
N GLY A 196 -13.11 -3.96 -15.69
CA GLY A 196 -13.74 -3.25 -16.79
C GLY A 196 -14.81 -4.07 -17.48
N LYS A 197 -15.38 -3.50 -18.53
CA LYS A 197 -16.48 -4.11 -19.28
C LYS A 197 -16.08 -5.40 -19.99
N GLU A 198 -14.85 -5.45 -20.50
CA GLU A 198 -14.35 -6.55 -21.32
C GLU A 198 -13.58 -7.60 -20.48
N ALA A 199 -13.56 -7.45 -19.16
CA ALA A 199 -12.75 -8.27 -18.27
C ALA A 199 -12.94 -9.78 -18.45
N GLU A 200 -14.14 -10.27 -18.76
CA GLU A 200 -14.42 -11.70 -18.96
C GLU A 200 -13.85 -12.25 -20.27
N ASN A 201 -13.71 -11.41 -21.30
CA ASN A 201 -13.38 -11.82 -22.66
C ASN A 201 -11.87 -11.76 -22.95
N ILE A 202 -11.08 -11.12 -22.08
CA ILE A 202 -9.63 -10.97 -22.26
C ILE A 202 -8.95 -12.33 -22.08
N THR A 203 -8.20 -12.75 -23.08
CA THR A 203 -7.40 -13.99 -23.04
C THR A 203 -6.09 -13.75 -22.30
N ILE A 204 -5.83 -14.55 -21.27
CA ILE A 204 -4.52 -14.49 -20.59
C ILE A 204 -3.45 -15.06 -21.50
N PRO A 205 -2.38 -14.33 -21.82
CA PRO A 205 -1.30 -14.82 -22.67
C PRO A 205 -0.67 -16.08 -22.07
N GLN A 206 -0.21 -17.00 -22.93
CA GLN A 206 0.46 -18.22 -22.48
C GLN A 206 1.69 -17.89 -21.63
N THR A 207 1.78 -18.52 -20.49
CA THR A 207 2.91 -18.41 -19.57
C THR A 207 3.35 -19.81 -19.12
N HIS A 208 4.51 -19.92 -18.49
CA HIS A 208 4.99 -21.16 -17.87
C HIS A 208 4.38 -21.38 -16.47
N TYR A 209 3.39 -20.56 -16.07
CA TYR A 209 2.76 -20.62 -14.75
C TYR A 209 1.40 -21.31 -14.84
N ASP A 210 1.10 -22.16 -13.84
CA ASP A 210 -0.24 -22.69 -13.65
C ASP A 210 -1.22 -21.57 -13.34
N ILE A 211 -2.37 -21.55 -14.03
CA ILE A 211 -3.38 -20.48 -13.90
C ILE A 211 -4.54 -20.97 -13.03
N GLU A 212 -4.79 -20.30 -11.93
CA GLU A 212 -6.01 -20.43 -11.14
C GLU A 212 -6.91 -19.24 -11.43
N GLU A 213 -8.03 -19.46 -12.14
CA GLU A 213 -8.98 -18.38 -12.46
C GLU A 213 -10.10 -18.27 -11.43
N LEU A 214 -10.31 -17.05 -10.92
CA LEU A 214 -11.47 -16.69 -10.12
C LEU A 214 -12.33 -15.70 -10.91
N LYS A 215 -13.54 -16.13 -11.24
CA LYS A 215 -14.53 -15.26 -11.87
C LYS A 215 -15.45 -14.67 -10.80
N THR A 216 -15.45 -13.36 -10.64
CA THR A 216 -16.34 -12.65 -9.74
C THR A 216 -17.09 -11.59 -10.54
N ILE A 217 -18.39 -11.76 -10.68
CA ILE A 217 -19.29 -10.71 -11.19
C ILE A 217 -19.50 -9.77 -10.00
N VAL A 218 -19.14 -8.51 -10.14
CA VAL A 218 -19.26 -7.48 -9.09
C VAL A 218 -20.73 -7.12 -8.79
N ASP A 219 -21.65 -7.56 -9.67
CA ASP A 219 -23.10 -7.49 -9.46
C ASP A 219 -23.66 -8.87 -9.06
N THR A 220 -24.06 -8.95 -7.81
CA THR A 220 -24.89 -9.97 -7.14
C THR A 220 -24.32 -11.35 -6.82
N SER A 221 -24.19 -11.54 -5.51
CA SER A 221 -24.54 -12.70 -4.68
C SER A 221 -24.16 -14.11 -5.10
N LYS A 222 -23.47 -14.72 -4.18
CA LYS A 222 -23.20 -16.14 -3.87
C LYS A 222 -21.81 -16.63 -4.28
N LYS A 223 -20.95 -16.70 -3.29
CA LYS A 223 -19.72 -17.50 -3.33
C LYS A 223 -19.90 -18.77 -2.51
N GLU A 224 -19.52 -19.89 -3.10
CA GLU A 224 -19.32 -21.14 -2.37
C GLU A 224 -18.06 -21.06 -1.49
N ASN A 225 -18.22 -21.51 -0.25
CA ASN A 225 -17.14 -21.55 0.74
C ASN A 225 -16.01 -22.49 0.30
N GLN A 226 -14.85 -21.93 -0.04
CA GLN A 226 -13.61 -22.69 -0.08
C GLN A 226 -12.76 -22.42 1.17
N ASN A 227 -12.22 -23.50 1.73
CA ASN A 227 -11.49 -23.57 2.98
C ASN A 227 -10.45 -22.46 3.16
N GLN A 228 -10.64 -21.66 4.22
CA GLN A 228 -9.69 -20.64 4.66
C GLN A 228 -8.41 -21.31 5.19
N LYS A 229 -7.29 -21.17 4.51
CA LYS A 229 -5.98 -21.31 5.14
C LYS A 229 -5.76 -20.10 6.06
N LYS A 230 -5.78 -20.33 7.37
CA LYS A 230 -5.29 -19.37 8.36
C LYS A 230 -3.83 -19.03 8.02
N ILE A 231 -3.58 -17.81 7.61
CA ILE A 231 -2.22 -17.27 7.54
C ILE A 231 -1.82 -16.95 8.97
N GLU A 232 -0.75 -17.58 9.45
CA GLU A 232 -0.17 -17.30 10.76
C GLU A 232 0.18 -15.80 10.83
N GLN A 233 -0.47 -15.11 11.75
CA GLN A 233 -0.13 -13.75 12.11
C GLN A 233 1.13 -13.84 12.98
N THR A 234 2.22 -13.25 12.51
CA THR A 234 3.36 -13.01 13.39
C THR A 234 2.92 -12.01 14.44
N ASN A 235 2.70 -12.50 15.66
CA ASN A 235 2.49 -11.63 16.81
C ASN A 235 3.73 -10.76 16.96
N HIS A 236 3.52 -9.46 16.83
CA HIS A 236 4.55 -8.49 17.12
C HIS A 236 5.02 -8.66 18.56
N ASN A 237 6.32 -8.86 18.77
CA ASN A 237 6.87 -8.95 20.12
C ASN A 237 6.57 -7.64 20.84
N GLN A 238 5.78 -7.70 21.92
CA GLN A 238 5.46 -6.53 22.73
C GLN A 238 6.76 -5.94 23.26
N SER A 239 7.21 -4.85 22.63
CA SER A 239 8.39 -4.12 23.09
C SER A 239 8.00 -3.09 24.16
N GLU A 240 8.93 -2.74 25.04
CA GLU A 240 8.76 -1.61 25.95
C GLU A 240 8.65 -0.31 25.15
N GLU A 241 7.86 0.67 25.68
CA GLU A 241 7.71 2.00 25.10
C GLU A 241 9.10 2.63 24.88
N LYS A 242 9.41 3.02 23.64
CA LYS A 242 10.65 3.70 23.31
C LYS A 242 10.41 5.06 22.70
N THR A 243 11.32 5.99 22.97
CA THR A 243 11.33 7.33 22.36
C THR A 243 12.57 7.48 21.48
N VAL A 244 12.35 7.91 20.25
CA VAL A 244 13.39 8.19 19.26
C VAL A 244 13.28 9.64 18.82
N THR A 245 14.37 10.39 18.90
CA THR A 245 14.43 11.79 18.44
C THR A 245 15.46 11.90 17.33
N GLU A 246 15.08 12.52 16.22
CA GLU A 246 15.97 12.87 15.11
C GLU A 246 15.94 14.37 14.87
N GLU A 247 17.05 14.91 14.36
CA GLU A 247 17.22 16.33 14.07
C GLU A 247 17.45 16.56 12.58
N LEU A 248 16.54 17.31 11.97
CA LEU A 248 16.69 17.80 10.59
C LEU A 248 16.34 19.30 10.57
N ASP A 249 16.64 19.96 9.46
CA ASP A 249 16.18 21.33 9.23
C ASP A 249 14.66 21.32 9.03
N VAL A 250 13.93 21.69 10.08
CA VAL A 250 12.45 21.71 10.09
C VAL A 250 11.93 22.95 10.81
N THR A 251 10.91 23.57 10.27
CA THR A 251 10.21 24.69 10.91
C THR A 251 9.14 24.23 11.90
N GLN A 252 8.72 22.96 11.79
CA GLN A 252 7.69 22.35 12.62
C GLN A 252 8.15 20.96 13.06
N GLY A 253 7.99 20.65 14.34
CA GLY A 253 8.17 19.30 14.86
C GLY A 253 7.18 18.31 14.26
N LYS A 254 7.63 17.09 14.01
CA LYS A 254 6.78 15.98 13.61
C LYS A 254 6.80 14.94 14.72
N LEU A 255 5.69 14.85 15.46
CA LEU A 255 5.51 13.83 16.50
C LEU A 255 4.65 12.70 15.95
N MET A 256 5.24 11.52 15.83
CA MET A 256 4.59 10.29 15.42
C MET A 256 4.57 9.31 16.59
N ILE A 257 3.44 8.61 16.79
CA ILE A 257 3.32 7.61 17.84
C ILE A 257 2.82 6.32 17.22
N GLY A 258 3.64 5.27 17.30
CA GLY A 258 3.28 3.90 16.92
C GLY A 258 2.60 3.19 18.08
N LEU A 259 1.46 2.62 17.81
CA LEU A 259 0.67 1.85 18.77
C LEU A 259 0.56 0.39 18.30
N ASP A 260 0.81 -0.55 19.20
CA ASP A 260 0.46 -1.97 19.01
C ASP A 260 -1.01 -2.17 19.34
N VAL A 261 -1.68 -3.00 18.53
CA VAL A 261 -3.08 -3.36 18.70
C VAL A 261 -3.19 -4.88 18.88
N ASP A 262 -3.27 -5.35 20.11
CA ASP A 262 -3.38 -6.78 20.42
C ASP A 262 -4.85 -7.24 20.33
N SER A 263 -5.39 -7.23 19.10
CA SER A 263 -6.78 -7.61 18.85
C SER A 263 -6.95 -8.35 17.52
N ASP A 264 -7.64 -9.48 17.55
CA ASP A 264 -8.02 -10.23 16.36
C ASP A 264 -9.22 -9.61 15.64
N ASN A 265 -9.99 -8.75 16.31
CA ASN A 265 -11.12 -8.05 15.69
C ASN A 265 -10.67 -6.85 14.87
N LYS A 266 -10.27 -7.11 13.61
CA LYS A 266 -9.78 -6.10 12.67
C LYS A 266 -10.80 -5.00 12.37
N PHE A 267 -12.10 -5.32 12.40
CA PHE A 267 -13.17 -4.34 12.16
C PHE A 267 -13.31 -3.40 13.36
N ALA A 268 -13.29 -3.94 14.59
CA ALA A 268 -13.29 -3.10 15.77
C ALA A 268 -12.02 -2.25 15.88
N ALA A 269 -10.83 -2.79 15.52
CA ALA A 269 -9.58 -2.04 15.49
C ALA A 269 -9.61 -0.92 14.43
N SER A 270 -10.20 -1.17 13.26
CA SER A 270 -10.44 -0.12 12.26
C SER A 270 -11.35 0.98 12.80
N MET A 271 -12.46 0.62 13.45
CA MET A 271 -13.39 1.59 14.04
C MET A 271 -12.77 2.36 15.21
N TYR A 272 -11.97 1.69 16.06
CA TYR A 272 -11.16 2.36 17.08
C TYR A 272 -10.27 3.46 16.46
N ASN A 273 -9.56 3.14 15.37
CA ASN A 273 -8.73 4.12 14.67
C ASN A 273 -9.55 5.30 14.13
N VAL A 274 -10.75 5.06 13.57
CA VAL A 274 -11.59 6.15 13.04
C VAL A 274 -12.05 7.07 14.15
N VAL A 275 -12.47 6.55 15.30
CA VAL A 275 -12.86 7.34 16.48
C VAL A 275 -11.66 8.09 17.05
N LEU A 276 -10.47 7.45 17.11
CA LEU A 276 -9.26 8.05 17.65
C LEU A 276 -8.76 9.22 16.80
N GLY A 277 -8.55 9.01 15.49
CA GLY A 277 -7.89 10.01 14.66
C GLY A 277 -8.20 9.93 13.16
N GLY A 278 -9.27 9.22 12.76
CA GLY A 278 -9.60 8.99 11.34
C GLY A 278 -10.42 10.11 10.70
N SER A 279 -10.90 11.10 11.45
CA SER A 279 -11.80 12.14 10.93
C SER A 279 -11.63 13.49 11.62
N ALA A 280 -12.28 14.52 11.07
CA ALA A 280 -12.38 15.83 11.73
C ALA A 280 -13.18 15.79 13.05
N ASN A 281 -14.04 14.80 13.24
CA ASN A 281 -14.79 14.60 14.49
C ASN A 281 -14.09 13.65 15.47
N SER A 282 -12.87 13.17 15.14
CA SER A 282 -12.10 12.27 15.98
C SER A 282 -11.51 12.93 17.20
N LYS A 283 -11.21 12.14 18.23
CA LYS A 283 -10.67 12.63 19.50
C LYS A 283 -9.37 13.41 19.33
N LEU A 284 -8.44 12.94 18.51
CA LEU A 284 -7.18 13.64 18.28
C LEU A 284 -7.40 14.97 17.56
N PHE A 285 -8.23 15.00 16.53
CA PHE A 285 -8.50 16.23 15.80
C PHE A 285 -9.17 17.26 16.73
N GLN A 286 -10.23 16.87 17.46
CA GLN A 286 -10.97 17.77 18.33
C GLN A 286 -10.16 18.28 19.53
N ASN A 287 -9.36 17.41 20.17
CA ASN A 287 -8.72 17.79 21.44
C ASN A 287 -7.28 18.30 21.26
N VAL A 288 -6.55 17.87 20.23
CA VAL A 288 -5.17 18.33 19.99
C VAL A 288 -5.15 19.54 19.06
N ARG A 289 -5.92 19.51 17.95
CA ARG A 289 -5.94 20.58 16.96
C ARG A 289 -6.91 21.69 17.32
N GLU A 290 -8.21 21.38 17.47
CA GLU A 290 -9.24 22.41 17.61
C GLU A 290 -9.21 23.06 19.00
N LYS A 291 -9.39 22.29 20.09
CA LYS A 291 -9.49 22.84 21.44
C LYS A 291 -8.15 23.32 21.99
N ALA A 292 -7.09 22.55 21.84
CA ALA A 292 -5.78 22.91 22.40
C ALA A 292 -4.95 23.80 21.48
N SER A 293 -5.25 23.85 20.18
CA SER A 293 -4.51 24.59 19.14
C SER A 293 -3.00 24.29 19.14
N LEU A 294 -2.60 23.03 19.43
CA LEU A 294 -1.21 22.63 19.56
C LEU A 294 -0.62 22.03 18.29
N ALA A 295 -1.47 21.61 17.36
CA ALA A 295 -1.06 20.95 16.15
C ALA A 295 -1.80 21.51 14.93
N TYR A 296 -1.09 21.61 13.81
CA TYR A 296 -1.68 21.93 12.50
C TYR A 296 -2.47 20.75 11.92
N SER A 297 -2.05 19.53 12.29
CA SER A 297 -2.74 18.29 11.92
C SER A 297 -2.60 17.29 13.05
N ALA A 298 -3.67 16.54 13.32
CA ALA A 298 -3.68 15.42 14.24
C ALA A 298 -4.58 14.34 13.64
N SER A 299 -4.01 13.20 13.32
CA SER A 299 -4.71 12.09 12.68
C SER A 299 -4.08 10.75 13.04
N SER A 300 -4.76 9.64 12.76
CA SER A 300 -4.21 8.31 12.89
C SER A 300 -4.51 7.45 11.66
N SER A 301 -3.70 6.40 11.45
CA SER A 301 -3.90 5.41 10.39
C SER A 301 -3.67 4.01 10.95
N TYR A 302 -4.58 3.09 10.65
CA TYR A 302 -4.46 1.70 11.03
C TYR A 302 -3.76 0.89 9.93
N ILE A 303 -2.68 0.22 10.30
CA ILE A 303 -1.95 -0.72 9.45
C ILE A 303 -2.52 -2.12 9.73
N ARG A 304 -3.61 -2.45 9.04
CA ARG A 304 -4.44 -3.64 9.31
C ARG A 304 -3.63 -4.93 9.33
N ARG A 305 -2.65 -5.07 8.44
CA ARG A 305 -1.84 -6.28 8.29
C ARG A 305 -0.75 -6.45 9.35
N LYS A 306 -0.47 -5.38 10.11
CA LYS A 306 0.50 -5.40 11.21
C LYS A 306 -0.15 -5.17 12.57
N ASN A 307 -1.47 -5.03 12.64
CA ASN A 307 -2.17 -4.67 13.88
C ASN A 307 -1.53 -3.47 14.59
N ALA A 308 -1.22 -2.43 13.85
CA ALA A 308 -0.56 -1.25 14.35
C ALA A 308 -1.29 0.03 13.95
N ILE A 309 -1.21 1.05 14.77
CA ILE A 309 -1.74 2.38 14.46
C ILE A 309 -0.59 3.38 14.53
N ILE A 310 -0.53 4.29 13.57
CA ILE A 310 0.40 5.42 13.59
C ILE A 310 -0.40 6.70 13.78
N ILE A 311 -0.21 7.36 14.93
CA ILE A 311 -0.67 8.73 15.16
C ILE A 311 0.33 9.68 14.52
N LYS A 312 -0.18 10.70 13.85
CA LYS A 312 0.60 11.67 13.05
C LYS A 312 0.23 13.07 13.47
N THR A 313 1.19 13.86 13.94
CA THR A 313 0.98 15.26 14.31
C THR A 313 2.09 16.16 13.80
N GLY A 314 1.70 17.38 13.39
CA GLY A 314 2.64 18.46 13.07
C GLY A 314 2.46 19.57 14.09
N ILE A 315 3.48 19.86 14.88
CA ILE A 315 3.42 20.72 16.07
C ILE A 315 4.49 21.83 16.04
N GLU A 316 4.26 22.89 16.80
CA GLU A 316 5.36 23.79 17.16
C GLU A 316 6.33 23.07 18.12
N LEU A 317 7.62 23.31 17.97
CA LEU A 317 8.66 22.60 18.75
C LEU A 317 8.45 22.69 20.27
N LYS A 318 8.04 23.87 20.76
CA LYS A 318 7.77 24.12 22.19
C LYS A 318 6.58 23.35 22.75
N ASN A 319 5.71 22.80 21.88
CA ASN A 319 4.46 22.16 22.27
C ASN A 319 4.58 20.63 22.42
N TYR A 320 5.79 20.05 22.30
CA TYR A 320 6.01 18.60 22.33
C TYR A 320 5.38 17.93 23.55
N GLU A 321 5.80 18.33 24.78
CA GLU A 321 5.35 17.71 26.03
C GLU A 321 3.82 17.81 26.20
N LYS A 322 3.27 19.00 25.92
CA LYS A 322 1.84 19.22 26.06
C LYS A 322 1.02 18.42 25.06
N THR A 323 1.49 18.33 23.81
CA THR A 323 0.83 17.51 22.79
C THR A 323 0.87 16.03 23.14
N LEU A 324 2.01 15.51 23.55
CA LEU A 324 2.18 14.13 23.97
C LEU A 324 1.25 13.79 25.15
N SER A 325 1.19 14.69 26.17
CA SER A 325 0.30 14.52 27.31
C SER A 325 -1.17 14.45 26.90
N ILE A 326 -1.64 15.33 26.00
CA ILE A 326 -3.02 15.28 25.51
C ILE A 326 -3.30 14.01 24.72
N ILE A 327 -2.38 13.57 23.86
CA ILE A 327 -2.54 12.32 23.11
C ILE A 327 -2.66 11.14 24.07
N LYS A 328 -1.78 11.04 25.08
CA LYS A 328 -1.85 9.98 26.11
C LYS A 328 -3.17 10.03 26.88
N ALA A 329 -3.68 11.23 27.20
CA ALA A 329 -5.00 11.40 27.82
C ALA A 329 -6.14 10.91 26.90
N GLN A 330 -6.08 11.16 25.57
CA GLN A 330 -7.11 10.66 24.65
C GLN A 330 -7.08 9.14 24.54
N LEU A 331 -5.89 8.51 24.55
CA LEU A 331 -5.77 7.05 24.58
C LEU A 331 -6.39 6.48 25.89
N GLN A 332 -6.18 7.14 27.02
CA GLN A 332 -6.78 6.75 28.30
C GLN A 332 -8.30 6.94 28.29
N ASP A 333 -8.80 8.06 27.76
CA ASP A 333 -10.24 8.31 27.63
C ASP A 333 -10.94 7.23 26.79
N MET A 334 -10.27 6.72 25.74
CA MET A 334 -10.77 5.58 24.95
C MET A 334 -10.85 4.29 25.79
N LYS A 335 -9.84 4.01 26.63
CA LYS A 335 -9.83 2.86 27.57
C LYS A 335 -10.91 2.98 28.63
N ASP A 336 -11.12 4.16 29.18
CA ASP A 336 -12.14 4.45 30.18
C ASP A 336 -13.58 4.45 29.61
N GLY A 337 -13.74 4.16 28.31
CA GLY A 337 -15.04 4.14 27.64
C GLY A 337 -15.66 5.52 27.43
N LYS A 338 -14.89 6.60 27.56
CA LYS A 338 -15.36 7.97 27.27
C LYS A 338 -15.48 8.21 25.78
N ILE A 339 -16.28 7.39 25.12
CA ILE A 339 -16.65 7.45 23.72
C ILE A 339 -18.14 7.72 23.66
N THR A 340 -18.56 8.78 22.99
CA THR A 340 -19.97 9.08 22.82
C THR A 340 -20.60 8.26 21.70
N ASP A 341 -21.92 8.07 21.76
CA ASP A 341 -22.62 7.35 20.69
C ASP A 341 -22.58 8.12 19.36
N ASP A 342 -22.51 9.45 19.42
CA ASP A 342 -22.34 10.31 18.24
C ASP A 342 -20.94 10.13 17.60
N GLU A 343 -19.88 9.96 18.39
CA GLU A 343 -18.54 9.64 17.87
C GLU A 343 -18.55 8.29 17.14
N VAL A 344 -19.18 7.25 17.71
CA VAL A 344 -19.31 5.93 17.08
C VAL A 344 -20.15 6.02 15.81
N LYS A 345 -21.28 6.71 15.85
CA LYS A 345 -22.16 6.89 14.70
C LYS A 345 -21.44 7.61 13.57
N SER A 346 -20.78 8.73 13.86
CA SER A 346 -20.02 9.50 12.86
C SER A 346 -18.88 8.68 12.26
N ALA A 347 -18.17 7.89 13.07
CA ALA A 347 -17.12 7.01 12.63
C ALA A 347 -17.64 5.91 11.68
N LYS A 348 -18.79 5.29 12.00
CA LYS A 348 -19.45 4.31 11.11
C LYS A 348 -19.88 4.95 9.79
N GLN A 349 -20.48 6.12 9.83
CA GLN A 349 -20.90 6.84 8.62
C GLN A 349 -19.70 7.14 7.70
N LEU A 350 -18.58 7.62 8.26
CA LEU A 350 -17.39 7.87 7.50
C LEU A 350 -16.83 6.59 6.88
N ALA A 351 -16.65 5.54 7.69
CA ALA A 351 -16.10 4.27 7.23
C ALA A 351 -16.96 3.64 6.12
N THR A 352 -18.28 3.62 6.30
CA THR A 352 -19.21 3.07 5.29
C THR A 352 -19.25 3.92 4.03
N SER A 353 -19.19 5.25 4.15
CA SER A 353 -19.11 6.14 2.98
C SER A 353 -17.83 5.91 2.18
N SER A 354 -16.68 5.78 2.84
CA SER A 354 -15.41 5.48 2.18
C SER A 354 -15.44 4.11 1.47
N LEU A 355 -16.01 3.08 2.11
CA LEU A 355 -16.15 1.76 1.50
C LEU A 355 -17.07 1.79 0.26
N LYS A 356 -18.17 2.55 0.29
CA LYS A 356 -19.08 2.73 -0.84
C LYS A 356 -18.42 3.42 -2.05
N MET A 357 -17.32 4.14 -1.84
CA MET A 357 -16.57 4.78 -2.93
C MET A 357 -15.63 3.81 -3.64
N ILE A 358 -15.28 2.67 -3.05
CA ILE A 358 -14.39 1.68 -3.68
C ILE A 358 -14.84 1.30 -5.09
N PRO A 359 -16.13 0.93 -5.35
CA PRO A 359 -16.59 0.59 -6.67
C PRO A 359 -16.68 1.77 -7.66
N GLU A 360 -16.40 2.99 -7.22
CA GLU A 360 -16.34 4.19 -8.07
C GLU A 360 -14.93 4.49 -8.60
N SER A 361 -13.92 3.68 -8.20
CA SER A 361 -12.54 3.78 -8.67
C SER A 361 -12.03 2.39 -9.07
N GLN A 362 -11.46 2.28 -10.27
CA GLN A 362 -10.87 1.02 -10.73
C GLN A 362 -9.65 0.64 -9.87
N ASP A 363 -8.76 1.59 -9.61
CA ASP A 363 -7.59 1.41 -8.73
C ASP A 363 -7.97 0.90 -7.33
N GLU A 364 -9.00 1.52 -6.69
CA GLU A 364 -9.45 1.09 -5.36
C GLU A 364 -10.10 -0.29 -5.40
N THR A 365 -10.88 -0.59 -6.45
CA THR A 365 -11.50 -1.90 -6.66
C THR A 365 -10.45 -2.99 -6.85
N ILE A 366 -9.42 -2.72 -7.66
CA ILE A 366 -8.30 -3.64 -7.90
C ILE A 366 -7.50 -3.84 -6.61
N THR A 367 -7.19 -2.75 -5.87
CA THR A 367 -6.45 -2.83 -4.61
C THR A 367 -7.23 -3.60 -3.54
N PHE A 368 -8.54 -3.36 -3.43
CA PHE A 368 -9.42 -4.12 -2.53
C PHE A 368 -9.43 -5.60 -2.88
N SER A 369 -9.57 -5.93 -4.18
CA SER A 369 -9.55 -7.31 -4.66
C SER A 369 -8.20 -7.99 -4.39
N LEU A 370 -7.08 -7.30 -4.65
CA LEU A 370 -5.75 -7.81 -4.34
C LEU A 370 -5.61 -8.15 -2.84
N ASP A 371 -6.07 -7.25 -1.96
CA ASP A 371 -6.01 -7.47 -0.51
C ASP A 371 -6.82 -8.71 -0.10
N GLN A 372 -8.01 -8.90 -0.70
CA GLN A 372 -8.81 -10.11 -0.49
C GLN A 372 -8.09 -11.37 -0.97
N ASP A 373 -7.49 -11.31 -2.16
CA ASP A 373 -6.81 -12.44 -2.79
C ASP A 373 -5.53 -12.85 -2.04
N MET A 374 -4.72 -11.88 -1.61
CA MET A 374 -3.48 -12.13 -0.88
C MET A 374 -3.72 -12.81 0.48
N TYR A 375 -4.83 -12.48 1.14
CA TYR A 375 -5.09 -12.92 2.51
C TYR A 375 -6.23 -13.91 2.65
N GLY A 376 -6.75 -14.42 1.51
CA GLY A 376 -7.82 -15.41 1.52
C GLY A 376 -9.12 -14.90 2.13
N GLU A 377 -9.30 -13.59 2.21
CA GLU A 377 -10.56 -12.97 2.58
C GLU A 377 -11.44 -12.93 1.32
N ASN A 378 -12.69 -13.31 1.42
CA ASN A 378 -13.60 -13.34 0.26
C ASN A 378 -14.85 -12.49 0.54
N LEU A 379 -14.63 -11.29 1.10
CA LEU A 379 -15.72 -10.38 1.42
C LEU A 379 -15.98 -9.44 0.24
N THR A 380 -17.25 -9.27 -0.11
CA THR A 380 -17.66 -8.16 -0.95
C THR A 380 -17.59 -6.84 -0.19
N VAL A 381 -17.64 -5.72 -0.89
CA VAL A 381 -17.69 -4.38 -0.25
C VAL A 381 -18.92 -4.27 0.66
N GLU A 382 -20.07 -4.81 0.24
CA GLU A 382 -21.31 -4.81 1.01
C GLU A 382 -21.20 -5.65 2.28
N GLU A 383 -20.56 -6.82 2.20
CA GLU A 383 -20.30 -7.66 3.37
C GLU A 383 -19.33 -7.00 4.33
N TYR A 384 -18.32 -6.31 3.79
CA TYR A 384 -17.37 -5.53 4.58
C TYR A 384 -18.09 -4.39 5.32
N ILE A 385 -18.98 -3.66 4.63
CA ILE A 385 -19.82 -2.62 5.23
C ILE A 385 -20.67 -3.18 6.38
N LYS A 386 -21.36 -4.31 6.17
CA LYS A 386 -22.16 -4.95 7.22
C LYS A 386 -21.31 -5.29 8.46
N LYS A 387 -20.07 -5.76 8.28
CA LYS A 387 -19.17 -6.04 9.39
C LYS A 387 -18.75 -4.77 10.14
N VAL A 388 -18.51 -3.67 9.43
CA VAL A 388 -18.22 -2.35 10.03
C VAL A 388 -19.43 -1.83 10.81
N GLU A 389 -20.62 -1.92 10.24
CA GLU A 389 -21.87 -1.47 10.89
C GLU A 389 -22.21 -2.30 12.13
N ALA A 390 -21.85 -3.58 12.14
CA ALA A 390 -22.08 -4.48 13.28
C ALA A 390 -21.13 -4.25 14.47
N VAL A 391 -20.05 -3.47 14.30
CA VAL A 391 -19.12 -3.17 15.42
C VAL A 391 -19.85 -2.39 16.51
N THR A 392 -19.75 -2.83 17.77
CA THR A 392 -20.34 -2.14 18.90
C THR A 392 -19.34 -1.23 19.62
N LYS A 393 -19.83 -0.33 20.45
CA LYS A 393 -19.01 0.57 21.29
C LYS A 393 -18.14 -0.25 22.25
N GLU A 394 -18.70 -1.30 22.83
CA GLU A 394 -18.00 -2.20 23.76
C GLU A 394 -16.82 -2.89 23.08
N GLN A 395 -16.97 -3.30 21.82
CA GLN A 395 -15.88 -3.88 21.04
C GLN A 395 -14.77 -2.84 20.75
N ILE A 396 -15.11 -1.58 20.55
CA ILE A 396 -14.13 -0.51 20.40
C ILE A 396 -13.36 -0.28 21.70
N ILE A 397 -14.07 -0.30 22.86
CA ILE A 397 -13.45 -0.19 24.19
C ILE A 397 -12.57 -1.41 24.50
N ASP A 398 -13.00 -2.61 24.11
CA ASP A 398 -12.16 -3.82 24.26
C ASP A 398 -10.84 -3.68 23.48
N VAL A 399 -10.90 -3.18 22.26
CA VAL A 399 -9.68 -2.86 21.48
C VAL A 399 -8.86 -1.80 22.20
N ALA A 400 -9.47 -0.71 22.69
CA ALA A 400 -8.75 0.36 23.39
C ALA A 400 -7.92 -0.19 24.56
N ASN A 401 -8.46 -1.15 25.32
CA ASN A 401 -7.76 -1.78 26.46
C ASN A 401 -6.58 -2.66 26.04
N LYS A 402 -6.54 -3.07 24.77
CA LYS A 402 -5.47 -3.87 24.17
C LYS A 402 -4.46 -3.05 23.37
N VAL A 403 -4.66 -1.72 23.30
CA VAL A 403 -3.73 -0.81 22.63
C VAL A 403 -2.64 -0.36 23.60
N LYS A 404 -1.39 -0.42 23.13
CA LYS A 404 -0.20 0.03 23.87
C LYS A 404 0.66 0.93 22.99
N ILE A 405 1.30 1.93 23.60
CA ILE A 405 2.32 2.73 22.93
C ILE A 405 3.57 1.86 22.78
N ASN A 406 4.07 1.75 21.56
CA ASN A 406 5.31 1.06 21.23
C ASN A 406 6.45 2.07 21.00
N THR A 407 6.22 3.03 20.09
CA THR A 407 7.28 3.96 19.66
C THR A 407 6.75 5.39 19.66
N ILE A 408 7.47 6.29 20.32
CA ILE A 408 7.31 7.73 20.19
C ILE A 408 8.48 8.22 19.32
N TYR A 409 8.17 8.74 18.14
CA TYR A 409 9.17 9.28 17.23
C TYR A 409 8.99 10.80 17.12
N TYR A 410 10.04 11.56 17.37
CA TYR A 410 10.03 13.00 17.29
C TYR A 410 11.12 13.52 16.35
N LEU A 411 10.68 14.15 15.26
CA LEU A 411 11.56 14.90 14.37
C LEU A 411 11.52 16.37 14.77
N LYS A 412 12.64 16.91 15.23
CA LYS A 412 12.78 18.30 15.67
C LYS A 412 13.80 19.06 14.83
N ASP A 413 13.81 20.39 15.00
CA ASP A 413 14.81 21.24 14.36
C ASP A 413 16.21 20.96 14.91
N LYS A 414 17.22 21.06 14.04
CA LYS A 414 18.61 21.08 14.45
C LYS A 414 18.84 22.32 15.30
N GLU A 415 19.39 22.15 16.49
CA GLU A 415 19.89 23.30 17.25
C GLU A 415 20.93 24.01 16.40
N LYS A 416 20.59 25.19 15.89
CA LYS A 416 21.58 26.08 15.31
C LYS A 416 22.49 26.49 16.46
N ASN A 417 23.72 25.98 16.50
CA ASN A 417 24.73 26.51 17.37
C ASN A 417 24.80 28.03 17.15
N LYS A 418 24.24 28.77 18.11
CA LYS A 418 24.33 30.23 18.16
C LYS A 418 25.72 30.63 18.63
#